data_2b7d827f1a818362a5e6fe45ea8f1805
#
_entry.id   2b7d827f1a818362a5e6fe45ea8f1805
#
_cell.length_a   1.000
_cell.length_b   1.000
_cell.length_c   1.000
_cell.angle_alpha   90.00
_cell.angle_beta   90.00
_cell.angle_gamma   90.00
#
_symmetry.space_group_name_H-M   'P 1'
#
loop_
_entity.id
_entity.type
_entity.pdbx_description
1 polymer ?
#
loop_
_entity_poly.entity_id
_entity_poly.type
_entity_poly.pdbx_seq_one_letter_code
_entity_poly.pdbx_strand_id
1 'polypeptide(L)'
;MTKSIIAAIMTMNLTATVAFAQTDVHCHMIPESYMESLKAHGMEMDEGFPIPAWSAGEHLKFMDEAGIQTSVLTMPAPQPYFGDGNESAGICRRFNEEAAALKSLHPGRFLFCAALPLPDVDKAIQEARYALEVLGADGVKLASNSCGQYLGDPELDPMMEYLNSRKAVIITHPHKPSAVNGQLVSAVPLASYEYLAETTRAILNMVAHDVLVRYPDLKVVVPHCGSFLPNALPRFKGLLPVMTAQGYMKAVDVEKNISRLYFDLAGTATDDVLESLLTITEPSHILYGSDYPYVAAPALAGARKSLESRLALHGLDPNDIFTDNAARLFGAGIPVREYGDRIVRLAEIDVDPDKLDEYLCFAKEVGMVSMKTEPGVIGLFSMQDKETPSKVYILEVYADRQAYEAHIKTVHFRKYKVGTADMVKSLRLIDTIPLLSSSLNKTAVR
;
A
#
# COMPACT_ATOMS: atom_id res chain seq x y z
N MET A 1 -39.22 35.94 43.76
CA MET A 1 -38.49 34.63 43.82
C MET A 1 -38.40 34.10 42.42
N THR A 2 -37.34 34.42 41.73
CA THR A 2 -37.09 34.03 40.37
C THR A 2 -36.00 32.96 40.38
N LYS A 3 -36.35 31.75 40.03
CA LYS A 3 -35.38 30.63 39.86
C LYS A 3 -34.81 30.67 38.46
N SER A 4 -33.56 31.02 38.33
CA SER A 4 -32.77 30.85 37.11
C SER A 4 -32.44 29.37 36.92
N ILE A 5 -32.88 28.81 35.84
CA ILE A 5 -32.48 27.48 35.35
C ILE A 5 -31.26 27.73 34.44
N ILE A 6 -30.08 27.35 34.89
CA ILE A 6 -28.87 27.29 34.07
C ILE A 6 -28.90 25.97 33.35
N ALA A 7 -29.19 25.99 32.06
CA ALA A 7 -29.04 24.83 31.17
C ALA A 7 -27.55 24.70 30.83
N ALA A 8 -26.90 23.66 31.35
CA ALA A 8 -25.58 23.27 30.93
C ALA A 8 -25.67 22.62 29.54
N ILE A 9 -25.27 23.35 28.52
CA ILE A 9 -25.03 22.78 27.19
C ILE A 9 -23.71 22.02 27.25
N MET A 10 -23.81 20.70 27.39
CA MET A 10 -22.69 19.80 27.11
C MET A 10 -22.41 19.86 25.59
N THR A 11 -21.44 20.65 25.20
CA THR A 11 -20.83 20.54 23.88
C THR A 11 -20.05 19.23 23.82
N MET A 12 -20.68 18.20 23.25
CA MET A 12 -19.95 17.03 22.75
C MET A 12 -19.02 17.55 21.63
N ASN A 13 -17.75 17.69 21.94
CA ASN A 13 -16.72 17.78 20.92
C ASN A 13 -16.66 16.41 20.21
N LEU A 14 -17.46 16.25 19.15
CA LEU A 14 -17.16 15.27 18.13
C LEU A 14 -15.89 15.75 17.41
N THR A 15 -14.76 15.28 17.86
CA THR A 15 -13.58 15.24 17.03
C THR A 15 -13.89 14.22 15.94
N ALA A 16 -14.42 14.68 14.81
CA ALA A 16 -14.45 13.90 13.60
C ALA A 16 -12.98 13.66 13.21
N THR A 17 -12.43 12.53 13.65
CA THR A 17 -11.22 11.97 13.07
C THR A 17 -11.56 11.76 11.60
N VAL A 18 -10.90 12.51 10.72
CA VAL A 18 -10.93 12.26 9.28
C VAL A 18 -10.42 10.83 9.10
N ALA A 19 -11.35 9.91 8.87
CA ALA A 19 -11.02 8.52 8.62
C ALA A 19 -10.35 8.48 7.24
N PHE A 20 -9.04 8.35 7.21
CA PHE A 20 -8.30 8.05 5.99
C PHE A 20 -8.83 6.73 5.45
N ALA A 21 -9.19 6.68 4.17
CA ALA A 21 -9.64 5.47 3.49
C ALA A 21 -8.47 4.52 3.26
N GLN A 22 -7.91 3.98 4.34
CA GLN A 22 -6.74 3.12 4.32
C GLN A 22 -7.07 1.77 3.70
N THR A 23 -6.17 1.28 2.85
CA THR A 23 -6.24 -0.07 2.28
C THR A 23 -5.13 -0.94 2.85
N ASP A 24 -5.52 -2.06 3.43
CA ASP A 24 -4.65 -3.11 3.93
C ASP A 24 -4.53 -4.21 2.86
N VAL A 25 -3.34 -4.30 2.23
CA VAL A 25 -3.11 -5.26 1.15
C VAL A 25 -2.54 -6.59 1.65
N HIS A 26 -2.19 -6.68 2.93
CA HIS A 26 -1.64 -7.88 3.54
C HIS A 26 -2.39 -8.21 4.83
N CYS A 27 -3.45 -8.96 4.68
CA CYS A 27 -4.20 -9.55 5.78
C CYS A 27 -4.76 -10.92 5.37
N HIS A 28 -5.18 -11.69 6.36
CA HIS A 28 -5.55 -13.07 6.16
C HIS A 28 -6.99 -13.36 6.57
N MET A 29 -7.64 -14.19 5.78
CA MET A 29 -8.92 -14.82 6.10
C MET A 29 -8.66 -16.26 6.54
N ILE A 30 -9.18 -16.64 7.70
CA ILE A 30 -9.02 -17.99 8.26
C ILE A 30 -10.41 -18.55 8.56
N PRO A 31 -11.17 -18.96 7.54
CA PRO A 31 -12.53 -19.47 7.72
C PRO A 31 -12.51 -20.85 8.36
N GLU A 32 -13.63 -21.21 8.98
CA GLU A 32 -13.78 -22.51 9.66
C GLU A 32 -13.52 -23.68 8.70
N SER A 33 -13.99 -23.61 7.46
CA SER A 33 -13.77 -24.63 6.43
C SER A 33 -12.28 -24.91 6.14
N TYR A 34 -11.45 -23.86 6.17
CA TYR A 34 -10.01 -23.99 6.04
C TYR A 34 -9.40 -24.62 7.30
N MET A 35 -9.81 -24.16 8.49
CA MET A 35 -9.34 -24.73 9.75
C MET A 35 -9.72 -26.20 9.91
N GLU A 36 -10.90 -26.62 9.48
CA GLU A 36 -11.31 -28.03 9.47
C GLU A 36 -10.41 -28.86 8.57
N SER A 37 -10.04 -28.34 7.38
CA SER A 37 -9.11 -28.99 6.45
C SER A 37 -7.73 -29.16 7.07
N LEU A 38 -7.20 -28.15 7.76
CA LEU A 38 -5.91 -28.22 8.46
C LEU A 38 -5.94 -29.26 9.59
N LYS A 39 -6.98 -29.25 10.42
CA LYS A 39 -7.16 -30.19 11.53
C LYS A 39 -7.25 -31.64 11.05
N ALA A 40 -7.93 -31.89 9.92
CA ALA A 40 -8.03 -33.22 9.31
C ALA A 40 -6.64 -33.80 8.95
N HIS A 41 -5.65 -32.94 8.72
CA HIS A 41 -4.26 -33.31 8.43
C HIS A 41 -3.31 -33.09 9.63
N GLY A 42 -3.86 -32.88 10.85
CA GLY A 42 -3.05 -32.71 12.07
C GLY A 42 -2.23 -31.42 12.09
N MET A 43 -2.64 -30.40 11.32
CA MET A 43 -1.94 -29.10 11.25
C MET A 43 -2.69 -28.07 12.12
N GLU A 44 -2.23 -27.92 13.34
CA GLU A 44 -2.78 -26.94 14.30
C GLU A 44 -1.90 -25.70 14.47
N MET A 45 -0.71 -25.71 13.85
CA MET A 45 0.27 -24.66 13.94
C MET A 45 0.73 -24.23 12.55
N ASP A 46 0.89 -22.93 12.35
CA ASP A 46 1.59 -22.36 11.20
C ASP A 46 3.08 -22.24 11.53
N GLU A 47 3.82 -23.32 11.20
CA GLU A 47 5.28 -23.35 11.23
C GLU A 47 5.92 -22.86 12.55
N GLY A 48 5.28 -23.20 13.66
CA GLY A 48 5.70 -22.85 15.03
C GLY A 48 4.90 -21.74 15.67
N PHE A 49 3.94 -21.13 14.94
CA PHE A 49 2.95 -20.21 15.50
C PHE A 49 1.57 -20.86 15.60
N PRO A 50 0.82 -20.61 16.67
CA PRO A 50 -0.60 -20.95 16.71
C PRO A 50 -1.35 -20.22 15.61
N ILE A 51 -2.19 -20.94 14.86
CA ILE A 51 -3.05 -20.31 13.87
C ILE A 51 -4.11 -19.48 14.62
N PRO A 52 -4.24 -18.16 14.38
CA PRO A 52 -5.16 -17.32 15.11
C PRO A 52 -6.62 -17.69 14.83
N ALA A 53 -7.47 -17.52 15.82
CA ALA A 53 -8.91 -17.52 15.58
C ALA A 53 -9.29 -16.28 14.75
N TRP A 54 -10.20 -16.47 13.81
CA TRP A 54 -10.66 -15.41 12.92
C TRP A 54 -12.17 -15.48 12.69
N SER A 55 -12.78 -14.32 12.53
CA SER A 55 -14.13 -14.18 11.99
C SER A 55 -14.26 -12.87 11.22
N ALA A 56 -15.18 -12.83 10.26
CA ALA A 56 -15.45 -11.60 9.51
C ALA A 56 -15.88 -10.44 10.41
N GLY A 57 -16.65 -10.72 11.48
CA GLY A 57 -17.08 -9.71 12.44
C GLY A 57 -15.93 -9.08 13.21
N GLU A 58 -15.00 -9.89 13.72
CA GLU A 58 -13.80 -9.38 14.41
C GLU A 58 -12.85 -8.65 13.44
N HIS A 59 -12.76 -9.11 12.19
CA HIS A 59 -11.97 -8.42 11.16
C HIS A 59 -12.55 -7.04 10.85
N LEU A 60 -13.87 -6.92 10.66
CA LEU A 60 -14.53 -5.63 10.43
C LEU A 60 -14.34 -4.68 11.62
N LYS A 61 -14.47 -5.20 12.84
CA LYS A 61 -14.22 -4.42 14.06
C LYS A 61 -12.78 -3.92 14.12
N PHE A 62 -11.80 -4.80 13.83
CA PHE A 62 -10.40 -4.40 13.71
C PHE A 62 -10.19 -3.28 12.68
N MET A 63 -10.79 -3.43 11.50
CA MET A 63 -10.72 -2.41 10.44
C MET A 63 -11.27 -1.07 10.93
N ASP A 64 -12.41 -1.07 11.62
CA ASP A 64 -13.03 0.15 12.15
C ASP A 64 -12.14 0.82 13.21
N GLU A 65 -11.58 0.04 14.13
CA GLU A 65 -10.67 0.52 15.18
C GLU A 65 -9.33 1.04 14.61
N ALA A 66 -8.81 0.41 13.55
CA ALA A 66 -7.57 0.79 12.88
C ALA A 66 -7.73 1.87 11.80
N GLY A 67 -8.97 2.27 11.47
CA GLY A 67 -9.26 3.22 10.38
C GLY A 67 -9.00 2.64 8.98
N ILE A 68 -9.08 1.30 8.82
CA ILE A 68 -8.94 0.59 7.56
C ILE A 68 -10.30 0.57 6.86
N GLN A 69 -10.37 1.13 5.66
CA GLN A 69 -11.58 1.10 4.84
C GLN A 69 -11.72 -0.23 4.11
N THR A 70 -10.63 -0.69 3.51
CA THR A 70 -10.63 -1.88 2.66
C THR A 70 -9.50 -2.83 3.05
N SER A 71 -9.79 -4.11 3.22
CA SER A 71 -8.81 -5.19 3.42
C SER A 71 -8.83 -6.17 2.26
N VAL A 72 -7.64 -6.56 1.79
CA VAL A 72 -7.48 -7.57 0.72
C VAL A 72 -7.25 -8.92 1.35
N LEU A 73 -8.31 -9.72 1.41
CA LEU A 73 -8.28 -11.04 2.05
C LEU A 73 -7.41 -12.02 1.28
N THR A 74 -6.52 -12.72 1.97
CA THR A 74 -5.69 -13.79 1.41
C THR A 74 -5.73 -15.03 2.29
N MET A 75 -5.49 -16.20 1.70
CA MET A 75 -5.26 -17.43 2.48
C MET A 75 -3.84 -17.36 3.09
N PRO A 76 -3.66 -17.56 4.40
CA PRO A 76 -2.32 -17.61 5.00
C PRO A 76 -1.56 -18.87 4.63
N ALA A 77 -0.41 -19.10 5.27
CA ALA A 77 0.20 -20.42 5.42
C ALA A 77 -0.53 -21.18 6.56
N PRO A 78 -0.49 -22.54 6.56
CA PRO A 78 0.14 -23.41 5.55
C PRO A 78 -0.65 -23.49 4.24
N GLN A 79 0.03 -23.86 3.14
CA GLN A 79 -0.64 -24.11 1.87
C GLN A 79 -1.54 -25.36 1.94
N PRO A 80 -2.72 -25.36 1.29
CA PRO A 80 -3.71 -26.43 1.40
C PRO A 80 -3.40 -27.64 0.50
N TYR A 81 -2.13 -28.05 0.44
CA TYR A 81 -1.71 -29.22 -0.30
C TYR A 81 -1.16 -30.30 0.64
N PHE A 82 -1.87 -31.41 0.75
CA PHE A 82 -1.57 -32.54 1.63
C PHE A 82 -1.23 -33.83 0.85
N GLY A 83 -0.81 -33.68 -0.42
CA GLY A 83 -0.46 -34.80 -1.30
C GLY A 83 -1.52 -35.14 -2.34
N ASP A 84 -2.70 -34.55 -2.29
CA ASP A 84 -3.78 -34.70 -3.27
C ASP A 84 -4.18 -33.34 -3.88
N GLY A 85 -3.95 -33.20 -5.19
CA GLY A 85 -4.31 -32.02 -5.94
C GLY A 85 -5.83 -31.79 -6.09
N ASN A 86 -6.67 -32.83 -6.01
CA ASN A 86 -8.13 -32.65 -6.03
C ASN A 86 -8.64 -32.12 -4.71
N GLU A 87 -8.11 -32.62 -3.61
CA GLU A 87 -8.40 -32.08 -2.27
C GLU A 87 -7.98 -30.62 -2.18
N SER A 88 -6.75 -30.30 -2.56
CA SER A 88 -6.24 -28.92 -2.61
C SER A 88 -7.14 -28.00 -3.43
N ALA A 89 -7.56 -28.43 -4.63
CA ALA A 89 -8.48 -27.67 -5.46
C ALA A 89 -9.84 -27.45 -4.78
N GLY A 90 -10.35 -28.46 -4.08
CA GLY A 90 -11.59 -28.33 -3.32
C GLY A 90 -11.50 -27.34 -2.15
N ILE A 91 -10.36 -27.31 -1.45
CA ILE A 91 -10.11 -26.36 -0.35
C ILE A 91 -9.98 -24.94 -0.89
N CYS A 92 -9.17 -24.72 -1.95
CA CYS A 92 -9.02 -23.43 -2.60
C CYS A 92 -10.37 -22.90 -3.11
N ARG A 93 -11.16 -23.75 -3.76
CA ARG A 93 -12.49 -23.41 -4.27
C ARG A 93 -13.40 -22.89 -3.15
N ARG A 94 -13.53 -23.62 -2.05
CA ARG A 94 -14.37 -23.21 -0.92
C ARG A 94 -13.89 -21.89 -0.33
N PHE A 95 -12.58 -21.74 -0.10
CA PHE A 95 -12.01 -20.50 0.38
C PHE A 95 -12.34 -19.32 -0.53
N ASN A 96 -12.16 -19.45 -1.83
CA ASN A 96 -12.41 -18.38 -2.80
C ASN A 96 -13.91 -18.01 -2.86
N GLU A 97 -14.80 -18.98 -2.78
CA GLU A 97 -16.26 -18.75 -2.74
C GLU A 97 -16.68 -18.03 -1.45
N GLU A 98 -16.13 -18.40 -0.30
CA GLU A 98 -16.36 -17.71 0.97
C GLU A 98 -15.84 -16.28 0.96
N ALA A 99 -14.65 -16.04 0.39
CA ALA A 99 -14.08 -14.70 0.24
C ALA A 99 -14.93 -13.82 -0.71
N ALA A 100 -15.41 -14.38 -1.81
CA ALA A 100 -16.31 -13.71 -2.74
C ALA A 100 -17.65 -13.35 -2.09
N ALA A 101 -18.18 -14.25 -1.26
CA ALA A 101 -19.41 -13.99 -0.49
C ALA A 101 -19.21 -12.82 0.49
N LEU A 102 -18.09 -12.77 1.21
CA LEU A 102 -17.77 -11.67 2.12
C LEU A 102 -17.60 -10.34 1.38
N LYS A 103 -16.92 -10.34 0.23
CA LYS A 103 -16.79 -9.16 -0.64
C LYS A 103 -18.16 -8.64 -1.06
N SER A 104 -19.07 -9.53 -1.44
CA SER A 104 -20.44 -9.17 -1.84
C SER A 104 -21.30 -8.67 -0.69
N LEU A 105 -21.14 -9.27 0.50
CA LEU A 105 -21.90 -8.91 1.71
C LEU A 105 -21.46 -7.57 2.30
N HIS A 106 -20.18 -7.21 2.12
CA HIS A 106 -19.56 -6.01 2.68
C HIS A 106 -18.87 -5.18 1.58
N PRO A 107 -19.65 -4.57 0.65
CA PRO A 107 -19.09 -3.81 -0.47
C PRO A 107 -18.13 -2.70 -0.02
N GLY A 108 -16.96 -2.61 -0.64
CA GLY A 108 -15.94 -1.62 -0.31
C GLY A 108 -15.15 -1.90 0.98
N ARG A 109 -15.50 -2.95 1.74
CA ARG A 109 -14.74 -3.36 2.92
C ARG A 109 -13.77 -4.49 2.62
N PHE A 110 -14.14 -5.43 1.77
CA PHE A 110 -13.29 -6.55 1.40
C PHE A 110 -13.06 -6.63 -0.11
N LEU A 111 -11.81 -6.80 -0.48
CA LEU A 111 -11.32 -7.39 -1.71
C LEU A 111 -10.74 -8.76 -1.38
N PHE A 112 -10.43 -9.58 -2.38
CA PHE A 112 -9.72 -10.83 -2.12
C PHE A 112 -8.81 -11.24 -3.27
N CYS A 113 -7.69 -11.87 -2.91
CA CYS A 113 -6.82 -12.57 -3.83
C CYS A 113 -7.03 -14.08 -3.68
N ALA A 114 -7.33 -14.74 -4.79
CA ALA A 114 -7.72 -16.14 -4.80
C ALA A 114 -6.55 -17.07 -4.42
N ALA A 115 -6.83 -18.07 -3.60
CA ALA A 115 -5.93 -19.20 -3.36
C ALA A 115 -5.93 -20.15 -4.57
N LEU A 116 -4.75 -20.64 -4.95
CA LEU A 116 -4.57 -21.57 -6.08
C LEU A 116 -3.97 -22.88 -5.61
N PRO A 117 -4.44 -24.04 -6.17
CA PRO A 117 -4.05 -25.36 -5.72
C PRO A 117 -2.71 -25.83 -6.31
N LEU A 118 -1.65 -25.03 -6.15
CA LEU A 118 -0.30 -25.46 -6.49
C LEU A 118 0.16 -26.59 -5.55
N PRO A 119 0.99 -27.53 -6.05
CA PRO A 119 1.80 -27.47 -7.28
C PRO A 119 1.10 -27.96 -8.56
N ASP A 120 -0.19 -28.26 -8.54
CA ASP A 120 -0.93 -28.70 -9.75
C ASP A 120 -1.25 -27.47 -10.64
N VAL A 121 -0.41 -27.23 -11.64
CA VAL A 121 -0.49 -26.04 -12.51
C VAL A 121 -1.80 -25.99 -13.31
N ASP A 122 -2.27 -27.14 -13.82
CA ASP A 122 -3.51 -27.18 -14.61
C ASP A 122 -4.72 -26.80 -13.74
N LYS A 123 -4.80 -27.35 -12.51
CA LYS A 123 -5.85 -27.00 -11.57
C LYS A 123 -5.71 -25.55 -11.10
N ALA A 124 -4.49 -25.06 -10.91
CA ALA A 124 -4.24 -23.66 -10.55
C ALA A 124 -4.76 -22.71 -11.64
N ILE A 125 -4.56 -23.01 -12.92
CA ILE A 125 -5.10 -22.21 -14.04
C ILE A 125 -6.63 -22.27 -14.05
N GLN A 126 -7.23 -23.45 -13.85
CA GLN A 126 -8.68 -23.61 -13.80
C GLN A 126 -9.30 -22.81 -12.65
N GLU A 127 -8.68 -22.87 -11.47
CA GLU A 127 -9.14 -22.13 -10.31
C GLU A 127 -8.94 -20.61 -10.47
N ALA A 128 -7.78 -20.19 -11.00
CA ALA A 128 -7.53 -18.77 -11.28
C ALA A 128 -8.57 -18.21 -12.28
N ARG A 129 -8.91 -18.97 -13.31
CA ARG A 129 -9.96 -18.58 -14.26
C ARG A 129 -11.31 -18.42 -13.58
N TYR A 130 -11.72 -19.40 -12.78
CA TYR A 130 -12.99 -19.32 -12.06
C TYR A 130 -13.02 -18.15 -11.09
N ALA A 131 -11.97 -17.98 -10.31
CA ALA A 131 -11.90 -16.91 -9.32
C ALA A 131 -11.92 -15.50 -9.95
N LEU A 132 -11.11 -15.28 -10.99
CA LEU A 132 -11.00 -13.98 -11.64
C LEU A 132 -12.20 -13.65 -12.54
N GLU A 133 -12.75 -14.63 -13.27
CA GLU A 133 -13.78 -14.38 -14.29
C GLU A 133 -15.22 -14.58 -13.75
N VAL A 134 -15.41 -15.41 -12.72
CA VAL A 134 -16.73 -15.73 -12.18
C VAL A 134 -16.95 -15.15 -10.79
N LEU A 135 -15.99 -15.33 -9.89
CA LEU A 135 -16.11 -14.83 -8.51
C LEU A 135 -15.72 -13.36 -8.35
N GLY A 136 -15.04 -12.77 -9.35
CA GLY A 136 -14.60 -11.37 -9.30
C GLY A 136 -13.46 -11.16 -8.31
N ALA A 137 -12.53 -12.12 -8.21
CA ALA A 137 -11.30 -11.95 -7.44
C ALA A 137 -10.49 -10.74 -7.95
N ASP A 138 -9.86 -10.01 -7.05
CA ASP A 138 -9.08 -8.81 -7.37
C ASP A 138 -7.63 -9.14 -7.74
N GLY A 139 -7.24 -10.38 -7.53
CA GLY A 139 -5.92 -10.92 -7.84
C GLY A 139 -5.82 -12.38 -7.42
N VAL A 140 -4.59 -12.87 -7.31
CA VAL A 140 -4.29 -14.21 -6.80
C VAL A 140 -3.22 -14.13 -5.70
N LYS A 141 -3.25 -15.07 -4.78
CA LYS A 141 -2.21 -15.26 -3.77
C LYS A 141 -1.36 -16.45 -4.14
N LEU A 142 -0.05 -16.26 -4.20
CA LEU A 142 0.91 -17.32 -4.47
C LEU A 142 1.91 -17.47 -3.32
N ALA A 143 2.20 -18.71 -2.94
CA ALA A 143 3.26 -18.99 -1.98
C ALA A 143 4.65 -18.80 -2.61
N SER A 144 5.66 -18.49 -1.80
CA SER A 144 7.07 -18.46 -2.23
C SER A 144 7.50 -19.74 -2.92
N ASN A 145 7.04 -20.87 -2.40
CA ASN A 145 7.20 -22.18 -3.02
C ASN A 145 5.99 -23.08 -2.73
N SER A 146 5.78 -24.08 -3.59
CA SER A 146 4.82 -25.16 -3.39
C SER A 146 5.55 -26.50 -3.57
N CYS A 147 5.76 -27.23 -2.47
CA CYS A 147 6.53 -28.47 -2.47
C CYS A 147 7.96 -28.33 -3.05
N GLY A 148 8.59 -27.18 -2.88
CA GLY A 148 9.93 -26.90 -3.41
C GLY A 148 9.98 -26.35 -4.81
N GLN A 149 8.84 -26.20 -5.48
CA GLN A 149 8.71 -25.47 -6.74
C GLN A 149 8.54 -23.99 -6.43
N TYR A 150 9.58 -23.20 -6.69
CA TYR A 150 9.61 -21.77 -6.39
C TYR A 150 8.98 -20.93 -7.51
N LEU A 151 8.44 -19.79 -7.16
CA LEU A 151 8.02 -18.79 -8.14
C LEU A 151 9.17 -18.49 -9.09
N GLY A 152 8.85 -18.42 -10.39
CA GLY A 152 9.86 -18.29 -11.46
C GLY A 152 10.31 -19.63 -12.07
N ASP A 153 9.93 -20.77 -11.50
CA ASP A 153 10.16 -22.06 -12.13
C ASP A 153 9.45 -22.10 -13.50
N PRO A 154 10.12 -22.55 -14.58
CA PRO A 154 9.53 -22.62 -15.92
C PRO A 154 8.27 -23.49 -16.01
N GLU A 155 8.08 -24.45 -15.14
CA GLU A 155 6.83 -25.24 -15.09
C GLU A 155 5.61 -24.39 -14.72
N LEU A 156 5.81 -23.23 -14.05
CA LEU A 156 4.75 -22.27 -13.74
C LEU A 156 4.44 -21.31 -14.91
N ASP A 157 5.22 -21.33 -15.99
CA ASP A 157 5.06 -20.40 -17.12
C ASP A 157 3.64 -20.40 -17.72
N PRO A 158 2.94 -21.55 -17.91
CA PRO A 158 1.57 -21.53 -18.42
C PRO A 158 0.59 -20.75 -17.51
N MET A 159 0.77 -20.86 -16.20
CA MET A 159 -0.02 -20.08 -15.23
C MET A 159 0.35 -18.60 -15.28
N MET A 160 1.63 -18.27 -15.35
CA MET A 160 2.09 -16.87 -15.43
C MET A 160 1.61 -16.20 -16.72
N GLU A 161 1.60 -16.91 -17.85
CA GLU A 161 1.04 -16.44 -19.12
C GLU A 161 -0.45 -16.11 -19.00
N TYR A 162 -1.23 -17.03 -18.40
CA TYR A 162 -2.64 -16.79 -18.16
C TYR A 162 -2.85 -15.56 -17.26
N LEU A 163 -2.16 -15.48 -16.12
CA LEU A 163 -2.27 -14.37 -15.18
C LEU A 163 -1.83 -13.04 -15.83
N ASN A 164 -0.79 -13.06 -16.65
CA ASN A 164 -0.35 -11.88 -17.42
C ASN A 164 -1.43 -11.40 -18.39
N SER A 165 -2.11 -12.33 -19.10
CA SER A 165 -3.21 -11.98 -20.02
C SER A 165 -4.38 -11.29 -19.30
N ARG A 166 -4.53 -11.55 -18.00
CA ARG A 166 -5.54 -10.93 -17.11
C ARG A 166 -5.03 -9.68 -16.41
N LYS A 167 -3.76 -9.28 -16.60
CA LYS A 167 -3.08 -8.20 -15.86
C LYS A 167 -3.21 -8.36 -14.35
N ALA A 168 -3.13 -9.60 -13.89
CA ALA A 168 -3.46 -9.97 -12.52
C ALA A 168 -2.49 -9.34 -11.51
N VAL A 169 -3.03 -8.99 -10.36
CA VAL A 169 -2.24 -8.72 -9.15
C VAL A 169 -1.91 -10.05 -8.49
N ILE A 170 -0.65 -10.26 -8.16
CA ILE A 170 -0.15 -11.41 -7.43
C ILE A 170 0.35 -10.92 -6.08
N ILE A 171 -0.33 -11.30 -5.00
CA ILE A 171 0.21 -11.14 -3.64
C ILE A 171 1.04 -12.37 -3.34
N THR A 172 2.34 -12.21 -3.15
CA THR A 172 3.20 -13.32 -2.70
C THR A 172 3.15 -13.43 -1.18
N HIS A 173 3.23 -14.66 -0.67
CA HIS A 173 3.33 -14.91 0.77
C HIS A 173 4.35 -16.01 1.02
N PRO A 174 5.18 -15.89 2.06
CA PRO A 174 6.14 -16.93 2.40
C PRO A 174 5.45 -18.25 2.75
N HIS A 175 6.18 -19.32 2.51
CA HIS A 175 5.91 -20.66 2.98
C HIS A 175 7.23 -21.30 3.35
N LYS A 176 7.21 -22.23 4.29
CA LYS A 176 8.43 -22.94 4.73
C LYS A 176 9.15 -23.58 3.54
N PRO A 177 10.49 -23.72 3.62
CA PRO A 177 11.23 -24.51 2.65
C PRO A 177 10.75 -25.97 2.70
N SER A 178 10.69 -26.62 1.54
CA SER A 178 10.25 -28.03 1.44
C SER A 178 11.18 -29.01 2.16
N ALA A 179 12.43 -28.63 2.37
CA ALA A 179 13.43 -29.41 3.07
C ALA A 179 14.07 -28.57 4.19
N VAL A 180 13.60 -28.77 5.41
CA VAL A 180 14.26 -28.26 6.62
C VAL A 180 15.15 -29.32 7.18
N ASN A 181 16.44 -29.00 7.40
CA ASN A 181 17.33 -29.93 8.09
C ASN A 181 16.90 -30.09 9.55
N GLY A 182 16.29 -31.22 9.90
CA GLY A 182 15.81 -31.49 11.25
C GLY A 182 16.90 -31.57 12.32
N GLN A 183 18.20 -31.53 11.93
CA GLN A 183 19.32 -31.42 12.86
C GLN A 183 19.64 -29.96 13.26
N LEU A 184 19.08 -28.98 12.52
CA LEU A 184 19.17 -27.57 12.89
C LEU A 184 18.15 -27.29 13.99
N VAL A 185 18.65 -27.21 15.22
CA VAL A 185 17.82 -26.81 16.37
C VAL A 185 17.81 -25.29 16.44
N SER A 186 16.63 -24.71 16.21
CA SER A 186 16.39 -23.27 16.38
C SER A 186 15.46 -23.06 17.59
N ALA A 187 15.80 -22.08 18.43
CA ALA A 187 14.94 -21.66 19.53
C ALA A 187 13.82 -20.71 19.08
N VAL A 188 13.82 -20.32 17.80
CA VAL A 188 12.84 -19.40 17.23
C VAL A 188 11.96 -20.11 16.19
N PRO A 189 10.69 -19.73 16.05
CA PRO A 189 9.82 -20.26 15.00
C PRO A 189 10.40 -20.03 13.60
N LEU A 190 10.09 -20.92 12.65
CA LEU A 190 10.54 -20.82 11.25
C LEU A 190 10.17 -19.49 10.62
N ALA A 191 9.00 -18.98 10.91
CA ALA A 191 8.53 -17.69 10.39
C ALA A 191 9.44 -16.51 10.74
N SER A 192 10.23 -16.60 11.83
CA SER A 192 11.13 -15.50 12.24
C SER A 192 12.30 -15.26 11.27
N TYR A 193 12.70 -16.28 10.50
CA TYR A 193 13.81 -16.19 9.55
C TYR A 193 13.48 -16.79 8.21
N GLU A 194 12.92 -18.01 8.20
CA GLU A 194 12.71 -18.75 6.95
C GLU A 194 11.72 -18.05 6.02
N TYR A 195 10.71 -17.38 6.54
CA TYR A 195 9.75 -16.64 5.74
C TYR A 195 10.43 -15.52 4.94
N LEU A 196 11.33 -14.78 5.56
CA LEU A 196 12.07 -13.73 4.85
C LEU A 196 13.06 -14.33 3.85
N ALA A 197 13.71 -15.43 4.20
CA ALA A 197 14.62 -16.14 3.32
C ALA A 197 13.90 -16.74 2.08
N GLU A 198 12.74 -17.36 2.29
CA GLU A 198 11.95 -18.00 1.23
C GLU A 198 11.32 -17.00 0.29
N THR A 199 10.80 -15.87 0.80
CA THR A 199 10.36 -14.76 -0.04
C THR A 199 11.51 -14.26 -0.92
N THR A 200 12.67 -14.02 -0.32
CA THR A 200 13.86 -13.56 -1.06
C THR A 200 14.29 -14.55 -2.12
N ARG A 201 14.31 -15.85 -1.80
CA ARG A 201 14.64 -16.92 -2.74
C ARG A 201 13.67 -16.95 -3.92
N ALA A 202 12.38 -16.88 -3.66
CA ALA A 202 11.35 -16.87 -4.69
C ALA A 202 11.50 -15.69 -5.64
N ILE A 203 11.69 -14.49 -5.12
CA ILE A 203 11.83 -13.29 -5.95
C ILE A 203 13.13 -13.31 -6.74
N LEU A 204 14.25 -13.73 -6.15
CA LEU A 204 15.51 -13.89 -6.91
C LEU A 204 15.38 -14.95 -8.00
N ASN A 205 14.61 -16.03 -7.77
CA ASN A 205 14.32 -17.02 -8.81
C ASN A 205 13.48 -16.44 -9.94
N MET A 206 12.47 -15.63 -9.64
CA MET A 206 11.69 -14.90 -10.66
C MET A 206 12.58 -13.98 -11.48
N VAL A 207 13.49 -13.23 -10.85
CA VAL A 207 14.48 -12.37 -11.53
C VAL A 207 15.42 -13.20 -12.40
N ALA A 208 15.94 -14.31 -11.89
CA ALA A 208 16.85 -15.20 -12.61
C ALA A 208 16.21 -15.85 -13.87
N HIS A 209 14.90 -15.97 -13.91
CA HIS A 209 14.11 -16.43 -15.05
C HIS A 209 13.44 -15.31 -15.86
N ASP A 210 13.77 -14.06 -15.55
CA ASP A 210 13.31 -12.85 -16.26
C ASP A 210 11.77 -12.74 -16.33
N VAL A 211 11.08 -13.17 -15.26
CA VAL A 211 9.62 -13.38 -15.25
C VAL A 211 8.88 -12.08 -15.55
N LEU A 212 9.21 -10.96 -14.88
CA LEU A 212 8.50 -9.68 -15.06
C LEU A 212 8.88 -8.94 -16.35
N VAL A 213 9.93 -9.40 -17.04
CA VAL A 213 10.26 -8.94 -18.39
C VAL A 213 9.46 -9.75 -19.43
N ARG A 214 9.33 -11.06 -19.22
CA ARG A 214 8.54 -11.95 -20.08
C ARG A 214 7.03 -11.73 -19.94
N TYR A 215 6.58 -11.41 -18.74
CA TYR A 215 5.17 -11.19 -18.37
C TYR A 215 4.96 -9.78 -17.82
N PRO A 216 5.00 -8.76 -18.69
CA PRO A 216 5.09 -7.36 -18.27
C PRO A 216 3.81 -6.76 -17.69
N ASP A 217 2.66 -7.41 -17.86
CA ASP A 217 1.39 -6.94 -17.32
C ASP A 217 1.10 -7.47 -15.90
N LEU A 218 1.90 -8.42 -15.40
CA LEU A 218 1.83 -8.89 -14.02
C LEU A 218 2.22 -7.78 -13.05
N LYS A 219 1.51 -7.74 -11.93
CA LYS A 219 1.78 -6.86 -10.78
C LYS A 219 2.04 -7.72 -9.56
N VAL A 220 3.28 -7.78 -9.09
CA VAL A 220 3.70 -8.68 -8.00
C VAL A 220 3.98 -7.88 -6.75
N VAL A 221 3.29 -8.21 -5.66
CA VAL A 221 3.49 -7.63 -4.32
C VAL A 221 4.35 -8.56 -3.50
N VAL A 222 5.48 -8.04 -3.02
CA VAL A 222 6.45 -8.75 -2.18
C VAL A 222 6.22 -8.36 -0.72
N PRO A 223 5.97 -9.31 0.18
CA PRO A 223 5.62 -9.02 1.56
C PRO A 223 6.81 -8.63 2.44
N HIS A 224 6.49 -8.15 3.64
CA HIS A 224 7.42 -7.93 4.76
C HIS A 224 8.60 -7.02 4.38
N CYS A 225 8.28 -5.81 3.87
CA CYS A 225 9.26 -4.80 3.48
C CYS A 225 10.31 -5.31 2.48
N GLY A 226 9.93 -6.24 1.58
CA GLY A 226 10.86 -6.85 0.63
C GLY A 226 11.77 -7.91 1.23
N SER A 227 11.54 -8.29 2.51
CA SER A 227 12.28 -9.36 3.19
C SER A 227 13.80 -9.11 3.17
N PHE A 228 14.64 -10.08 2.79
CA PHE A 228 16.10 -9.88 2.63
C PHE A 228 16.50 -9.43 1.23
N LEU A 229 15.54 -9.15 0.33
CA LEU A 229 15.84 -8.83 -1.06
C LEU A 229 16.78 -7.61 -1.21
N PRO A 230 16.58 -6.47 -0.51
CA PRO A 230 17.47 -5.32 -0.63
C PRO A 230 18.93 -5.67 -0.33
N ASN A 231 19.17 -6.52 0.67
CA ASN A 231 20.50 -6.93 1.09
C ASN A 231 21.11 -8.05 0.21
N ALA A 232 20.28 -8.92 -0.37
CA ALA A 232 20.73 -10.01 -1.23
C ALA A 232 21.02 -9.56 -2.67
N LEU A 233 20.30 -8.56 -3.17
CA LEU A 233 20.33 -8.11 -4.55
C LEU A 233 21.72 -7.61 -5.01
N PRO A 234 22.50 -6.82 -4.25
CA PRO A 234 23.85 -6.42 -4.65
C PRO A 234 24.77 -7.62 -4.89
N ARG A 235 24.70 -8.65 -4.08
CA ARG A 235 25.46 -9.88 -4.27
C ARG A 235 25.03 -10.63 -5.54
N PHE A 236 23.72 -10.76 -5.76
CA PHE A 236 23.18 -11.38 -6.97
C PHE A 236 23.67 -10.65 -8.23
N LYS A 237 23.54 -9.31 -8.28
CA LYS A 237 24.02 -8.46 -9.39
C LYS A 237 25.52 -8.63 -9.62
N GLY A 238 26.32 -8.69 -8.56
CA GLY A 238 27.77 -8.85 -8.66
C GLY A 238 28.21 -10.22 -9.20
N LEU A 239 27.42 -11.28 -8.93
CA LEU A 239 27.71 -12.63 -9.42
C LEU A 239 27.18 -12.89 -10.84
N LEU A 240 26.15 -12.21 -11.26
CA LEU A 240 25.46 -12.46 -12.54
C LEU A 240 26.39 -12.47 -13.75
N PRO A 241 27.32 -11.52 -13.95
CA PRO A 241 28.24 -11.53 -15.10
C PRO A 241 29.11 -12.80 -15.14
N VAL A 242 29.60 -13.25 -14.00
CA VAL A 242 30.43 -14.46 -13.90
C VAL A 242 29.61 -15.70 -14.19
N MET A 243 28.42 -15.81 -13.61
CA MET A 243 27.50 -16.93 -13.81
C MET A 243 27.05 -17.06 -15.28
N THR A 244 26.80 -15.90 -15.91
CA THR A 244 26.42 -15.83 -17.33
C THR A 244 27.60 -16.22 -18.24
N ALA A 245 28.81 -15.70 -17.99
CA ALA A 245 29.99 -16.04 -18.78
C ALA A 245 30.37 -17.52 -18.70
N GLN A 246 30.08 -18.17 -17.56
CA GLN A 246 30.30 -19.61 -17.36
C GLN A 246 29.11 -20.49 -17.82
N GLY A 247 28.05 -19.91 -18.33
CA GLY A 247 26.87 -20.64 -18.82
C GLY A 247 25.96 -21.23 -17.73
N TYR A 248 26.12 -20.86 -16.47
CA TYR A 248 25.23 -21.29 -15.37
C TYR A 248 23.88 -20.58 -15.38
N MET A 249 23.83 -19.35 -15.91
CA MET A 249 22.63 -18.54 -16.02
C MET A 249 22.58 -17.82 -17.37
N LYS A 250 21.38 -17.50 -17.82
CA LYS A 250 21.19 -16.55 -18.93
C LYS A 250 21.37 -15.12 -18.41
N ALA A 251 21.72 -14.21 -19.31
CA ALA A 251 21.66 -12.78 -18.99
C ALA A 251 20.21 -12.37 -18.76
N VAL A 252 19.95 -11.63 -17.69
CA VAL A 252 18.63 -11.14 -17.29
C VAL A 252 18.70 -9.65 -16.97
N ASP A 253 17.59 -8.96 -17.20
CA ASP A 253 17.47 -7.54 -16.86
C ASP A 253 16.97 -7.39 -15.42
N VAL A 254 17.92 -7.37 -14.48
CA VAL A 254 17.64 -7.30 -13.05
C VAL A 254 16.87 -6.03 -12.70
N GLU A 255 17.29 -4.86 -13.22
CA GLU A 255 16.66 -3.58 -12.92
C GLU A 255 15.19 -3.55 -13.38
N LYS A 256 14.96 -4.03 -14.59
CA LYS A 256 13.62 -4.07 -15.16
C LYS A 256 12.68 -5.03 -14.43
N ASN A 257 13.19 -6.16 -13.92
CA ASN A 257 12.39 -7.04 -13.06
C ASN A 257 12.06 -6.36 -11.73
N ILE A 258 13.07 -5.80 -11.05
CA ILE A 258 12.90 -5.20 -9.71
C ILE A 258 12.01 -3.96 -9.76
N SER A 259 12.16 -3.09 -10.76
CA SER A 259 11.35 -1.86 -10.89
C SER A 259 9.86 -2.11 -11.09
N ARG A 260 9.43 -3.35 -11.33
CA ARG A 260 8.03 -3.74 -11.49
C ARG A 260 7.41 -4.36 -10.25
N LEU A 261 8.22 -4.60 -9.22
CA LEU A 261 7.73 -5.13 -7.96
C LEU A 261 7.08 -4.05 -7.11
N TYR A 262 6.04 -4.44 -6.41
CA TYR A 262 5.44 -3.70 -5.31
C TYR A 262 5.86 -4.35 -3.98
N PHE A 263 5.83 -3.58 -2.90
CA PHE A 263 6.26 -4.06 -1.59
C PHE A 263 5.27 -3.62 -0.52
N ASP A 264 4.84 -4.54 0.33
CA ASP A 264 4.04 -4.15 1.49
C ASP A 264 4.93 -3.94 2.74
N LEU A 265 4.40 -3.21 3.69
CA LEU A 265 5.06 -2.88 4.95
C LEU A 265 4.57 -3.73 6.13
N ALA A 266 4.01 -4.91 5.86
CA ALA A 266 3.61 -5.83 6.92
C ALA A 266 4.80 -6.25 7.79
N GLY A 267 4.57 -6.53 9.06
CA GLY A 267 5.61 -6.85 10.01
C GLY A 267 6.28 -5.61 10.62
N THR A 268 7.61 -5.57 10.63
CA THR A 268 8.37 -4.53 11.33
C THR A 268 9.08 -3.58 10.36
N ALA A 269 8.41 -2.51 9.94
CA ALA A 269 9.00 -1.45 9.13
C ALA A 269 9.76 -0.44 10.01
N THR A 270 10.99 -0.78 10.41
CA THR A 270 11.91 0.13 11.12
C THR A 270 12.59 1.10 10.14
N ASP A 271 13.28 2.13 10.66
CA ASP A 271 13.91 3.14 9.80
C ASP A 271 14.98 2.53 8.89
N ASP A 272 15.82 1.64 9.41
CA ASP A 272 16.84 0.91 8.65
C ASP A 272 16.26 -0.04 7.59
N VAL A 273 15.12 -0.66 7.88
CA VAL A 273 14.39 -1.51 6.92
C VAL A 273 13.79 -0.67 5.80
N LEU A 274 13.19 0.49 6.13
CA LEU A 274 12.66 1.43 5.12
C LEU A 274 13.77 2.01 4.25
N GLU A 275 14.90 2.43 4.83
CA GLU A 275 16.06 2.90 4.09
C GLU A 275 16.57 1.83 3.11
N SER A 276 16.68 0.59 3.59
CA SER A 276 17.10 -0.54 2.78
C SER A 276 16.12 -0.79 1.62
N LEU A 277 14.82 -0.80 1.88
CA LEU A 277 13.77 -0.98 0.87
C LEU A 277 13.82 0.12 -0.20
N LEU A 278 13.98 1.38 0.20
CA LEU A 278 14.06 2.53 -0.71
C LEU A 278 15.27 2.50 -1.64
N THR A 279 16.27 1.62 -1.40
CA THR A 279 17.38 1.41 -2.35
C THR A 279 16.97 0.63 -3.60
N ILE A 280 15.83 -0.06 -3.58
CA ILE A 280 15.40 -0.96 -4.65
C ILE A 280 14.02 -0.64 -5.22
N THR A 281 13.29 0.30 -4.63
CA THR A 281 11.93 0.64 -5.07
C THR A 281 11.64 2.14 -4.97
N GLU A 282 10.63 2.56 -5.73
CA GLU A 282 10.08 3.92 -5.67
C GLU A 282 8.92 3.99 -4.68
N PRO A 283 8.67 5.15 -4.04
CA PRO A 283 7.57 5.32 -3.08
C PRO A 283 6.18 4.91 -3.62
N SER A 284 5.95 5.06 -4.91
CA SER A 284 4.70 4.68 -5.59
C SER A 284 4.42 3.18 -5.62
N HIS A 285 5.40 2.36 -5.30
CA HIS A 285 5.31 0.89 -5.26
C HIS A 285 5.28 0.34 -3.82
N ILE A 286 5.20 1.20 -2.81
CA ILE A 286 5.11 0.78 -1.40
C ILE A 286 3.65 0.81 -0.97
N LEU A 287 3.22 -0.24 -0.27
CA LEU A 287 1.83 -0.48 0.13
C LEU A 287 1.76 -0.71 1.64
N TYR A 288 0.62 -0.44 2.25
CA TYR A 288 0.40 -0.79 3.65
C TYR A 288 -0.10 -2.24 3.76
N GLY A 289 0.45 -2.98 4.74
CA GLY A 289 0.00 -4.30 5.16
C GLY A 289 0.02 -4.42 6.68
N SER A 290 -0.99 -5.06 7.27
CA SER A 290 -1.12 -5.24 8.71
C SER A 290 -0.62 -6.59 9.22
N ASP A 291 -0.68 -7.60 8.38
CA ASP A 291 -0.49 -9.01 8.76
C ASP A 291 -1.54 -9.52 9.78
N TYR A 292 -2.72 -8.86 9.80
CA TYR A 292 -3.84 -9.31 10.63
C TYR A 292 -4.37 -10.68 10.14
N PRO A 293 -4.69 -11.65 11.00
CA PRO A 293 -4.74 -11.60 12.45
C PRO A 293 -3.45 -12.09 13.16
N TYR A 294 -2.36 -12.37 12.43
CA TYR A 294 -1.08 -12.82 13.04
C TYR A 294 -0.46 -11.71 13.90
N VAL A 295 -0.61 -10.46 13.49
CA VAL A 295 -0.34 -9.31 14.37
C VAL A 295 -1.64 -8.91 15.05
N ALA A 296 -1.65 -8.95 16.38
CA ALA A 296 -2.86 -8.65 17.16
C ALA A 296 -3.30 -7.19 17.04
N ALA A 297 -4.62 -6.96 16.94
CA ALA A 297 -5.20 -5.63 16.76
C ALA A 297 -4.67 -4.54 17.73
N PRO A 298 -4.48 -4.79 19.05
CA PRO A 298 -3.92 -3.78 19.95
C PRO A 298 -2.49 -3.34 19.61
N ALA A 299 -1.66 -4.23 19.04
CA ALA A 299 -0.31 -3.91 18.62
C ALA A 299 -0.32 -3.02 17.36
N LEU A 300 -1.28 -3.26 16.45
CA LEU A 300 -1.40 -2.51 15.20
C LEU A 300 -1.80 -1.05 15.39
N ALA A 301 -2.65 -0.74 16.39
CA ALA A 301 -3.05 0.63 16.70
C ALA A 301 -1.85 1.53 17.07
N GLY A 302 -0.89 1.01 17.85
CA GLY A 302 0.35 1.71 18.18
C GLY A 302 1.35 1.76 17.02
N ALA A 303 1.46 0.66 16.26
CA ALA A 303 2.36 0.52 15.13
C ALA A 303 2.05 1.52 14.00
N ARG A 304 0.78 1.78 13.73
CA ARG A 304 0.36 2.73 12.69
C ARG A 304 0.93 4.12 12.91
N LYS A 305 0.72 4.71 14.09
CA LYS A 305 1.20 6.07 14.39
C LYS A 305 2.73 6.16 14.31
N SER A 306 3.41 5.10 14.74
CA SER A 306 4.85 4.97 14.61
C SER A 306 5.29 4.91 13.14
N LEU A 307 4.55 4.15 12.31
CA LEU A 307 4.82 4.04 10.88
C LEU A 307 4.60 5.39 10.17
N GLU A 308 3.50 6.10 10.44
CA GLU A 308 3.26 7.45 9.89
C GLU A 308 4.43 8.41 10.16
N SER A 309 4.94 8.40 11.40
CA SER A 309 6.07 9.24 11.78
C SER A 309 7.35 8.87 11.04
N ARG A 310 7.61 7.58 10.85
CA ARG A 310 8.78 7.07 10.10
C ARG A 310 8.67 7.40 8.62
N LEU A 311 7.52 7.17 8.00
CA LEU A 311 7.29 7.53 6.59
C LEU A 311 7.61 9.01 6.36
N ALA A 312 7.13 9.89 7.25
CA ALA A 312 7.41 11.32 7.16
C ALA A 312 8.92 11.64 7.31
N LEU A 313 9.66 10.95 8.19
CA LEU A 313 11.10 11.11 8.33
C LEU A 313 11.87 10.76 7.05
N HIS A 314 11.37 9.78 6.30
CA HIS A 314 11.95 9.36 5.02
C HIS A 314 11.39 10.13 3.81
N GLY A 315 10.60 11.19 4.04
CA GLY A 315 10.01 12.02 2.98
C GLY A 315 8.91 11.31 2.18
N LEU A 316 8.31 10.26 2.74
CA LEU A 316 7.20 9.52 2.15
C LEU A 316 5.87 10.12 2.60
N ASP A 317 4.92 10.30 1.68
CA ASP A 317 3.57 10.70 2.04
C ASP A 317 2.80 9.49 2.58
N PRO A 318 2.35 9.51 3.84
CA PRO A 318 1.55 8.42 4.38
C PRO A 318 0.28 8.12 3.56
N ASN A 319 -0.32 9.12 2.92
CA ASN A 319 -1.51 8.90 2.09
C ASN A 319 -1.22 8.06 0.85
N ASP A 320 -0.05 8.26 0.22
CA ASP A 320 0.36 7.41 -0.90
C ASP A 320 0.44 5.95 -0.47
N ILE A 321 1.10 5.69 0.67
CA ILE A 321 1.35 4.34 1.19
C ILE A 321 0.07 3.67 1.69
N PHE A 322 -0.74 4.40 2.47
CA PHE A 322 -1.94 3.83 3.07
C PHE A 322 -3.13 3.73 2.11
N THR A 323 -3.15 4.51 1.03
CA THR A 323 -4.36 4.62 0.19
C THR A 323 -4.06 4.59 -1.30
N ASP A 324 -3.31 5.59 -1.81
CA ASP A 324 -3.29 5.89 -3.25
C ASP A 324 -2.55 4.83 -4.07
N ASN A 325 -1.48 4.24 -3.51
CA ASN A 325 -0.72 3.19 -4.21
C ASN A 325 -1.58 1.93 -4.38
N ALA A 326 -2.32 1.53 -3.35
CA ALA A 326 -3.24 0.40 -3.42
C ALA A 326 -4.39 0.66 -4.40
N ALA A 327 -4.95 1.87 -4.41
CA ALA A 327 -5.99 2.26 -5.36
C ALA A 327 -5.49 2.20 -6.82
N ARG A 328 -4.24 2.61 -7.08
CA ARG A 328 -3.61 2.47 -8.39
C ARG A 328 -3.37 1.01 -8.79
N LEU A 329 -3.02 0.16 -7.82
CA LEU A 329 -2.72 -1.25 -8.05
C LEU A 329 -3.99 -2.06 -8.36
N PHE A 330 -5.02 -1.94 -7.52
CA PHE A 330 -6.26 -2.73 -7.60
C PHE A 330 -7.36 -2.07 -8.45
N GLY A 331 -7.23 -0.78 -8.77
CA GLY A 331 -8.19 -0.06 -9.59
C GLY A 331 -9.53 0.22 -8.89
N ALA A 332 -10.64 0.17 -9.63
CA ALA A 332 -11.98 0.57 -9.17
C ALA A 332 -12.56 -0.29 -8.01
N GLY A 333 -11.89 -1.37 -7.61
CA GLY A 333 -12.28 -2.18 -6.45
C GLY A 333 -12.06 -1.47 -5.11
N ILE A 334 -11.16 -0.51 -5.07
CA ILE A 334 -10.92 0.33 -3.89
C ILE A 334 -11.65 1.65 -4.12
N PRO A 335 -12.48 2.10 -3.15
CA PRO A 335 -13.04 3.43 -3.23
C PRO A 335 -11.89 4.45 -3.39
N VAL A 336 -11.72 4.97 -4.59
CA VAL A 336 -10.82 6.12 -4.78
C VAL A 336 -11.38 7.22 -3.90
N ARG A 337 -10.56 7.81 -3.07
CA ARG A 337 -10.93 9.07 -2.44
C ARG A 337 -11.44 9.98 -3.56
N GLU A 338 -12.72 10.21 -3.62
CA GLU A 338 -13.16 11.50 -4.10
C GLU A 338 -12.35 12.48 -3.28
N TYR A 339 -11.70 13.42 -3.92
CA TYR A 339 -10.73 14.35 -3.33
C TYR A 339 -11.21 14.89 -1.99
N GLY A 340 -11.37 14.02 -1.00
CA GLY A 340 -11.88 14.23 0.32
C GLY A 340 -11.84 15.70 0.76
N ASP A 341 -12.04 16.16 1.83
CA ASP A 341 -12.13 17.56 2.25
C ASP A 341 -10.97 18.50 1.84
N ARG A 342 -10.06 18.07 0.92
CA ARG A 342 -8.98 18.92 0.36
C ARG A 342 -9.58 20.13 -0.35
N ILE A 343 -9.14 21.28 0.04
CA ILE A 343 -9.43 22.50 -0.72
C ILE A 343 -8.32 22.67 -1.76
N VAL A 344 -8.69 22.64 -3.02
CA VAL A 344 -7.81 23.02 -4.13
C VAL A 344 -8.39 24.30 -4.75
N ARG A 345 -7.64 25.38 -4.66
CA ARG A 345 -8.09 26.70 -5.04
C ARG A 345 -7.08 27.39 -5.93
N LEU A 346 -7.59 28.08 -6.95
CA LEU A 346 -6.80 29.02 -7.74
C LEU A 346 -7.17 30.44 -7.32
N ALA A 347 -6.21 31.19 -6.83
CA ALA A 347 -6.33 32.62 -6.62
C ALA A 347 -5.81 33.35 -7.87
N GLU A 348 -6.64 34.17 -8.48
CA GLU A 348 -6.29 35.11 -9.56
C GLU A 348 -6.20 36.50 -8.96
N ILE A 349 -5.05 37.15 -9.07
CA ILE A 349 -4.74 38.41 -8.38
C ILE A 349 -4.23 39.42 -9.39
N ASP A 350 -4.91 40.54 -9.52
CA ASP A 350 -4.43 41.70 -10.26
C ASP A 350 -3.72 42.64 -9.27
N VAL A 351 -2.44 42.83 -9.45
CA VAL A 351 -1.57 43.68 -8.61
C VAL A 351 -1.39 45.03 -9.31
N ASP A 352 -1.24 46.09 -8.51
CA ASP A 352 -0.82 47.39 -9.05
C ASP A 352 0.59 47.23 -9.64
N PRO A 353 0.80 47.52 -10.94
CA PRO A 353 2.12 47.42 -11.55
C PRO A 353 3.22 48.21 -10.84
N ASP A 354 2.88 49.36 -10.25
CA ASP A 354 3.85 50.18 -9.54
C ASP A 354 4.26 49.59 -8.16
N LYS A 355 3.50 48.61 -7.64
CA LYS A 355 3.72 47.92 -6.37
C LYS A 355 4.08 46.45 -6.51
N LEU A 356 4.29 45.99 -7.75
CA LEU A 356 4.45 44.58 -8.06
C LEU A 356 5.62 43.95 -7.32
N ASP A 357 6.78 44.56 -7.32
CA ASP A 357 7.99 44.00 -6.66
C ASP A 357 7.78 43.84 -5.16
N GLU A 358 7.15 44.81 -4.52
CA GLU A 358 6.83 44.77 -3.10
C GLU A 358 5.82 43.64 -2.80
N TYR A 359 4.76 43.54 -3.62
CA TYR A 359 3.79 42.45 -3.52
C TYR A 359 4.43 41.07 -3.63
N LEU A 360 5.34 40.87 -4.61
CA LEU A 360 6.04 39.61 -4.80
C LEU A 360 6.92 39.20 -3.59
N CYS A 361 7.50 40.18 -2.89
CA CYS A 361 8.21 39.92 -1.63
C CYS A 361 7.29 39.34 -0.55
N PHE A 362 6.12 39.94 -0.34
CA PHE A 362 5.12 39.44 0.62
C PHE A 362 4.58 38.05 0.23
N ALA A 363 4.26 37.84 -1.05
CA ALA A 363 3.75 36.57 -1.54
C ALA A 363 4.76 35.43 -1.38
N LYS A 364 6.05 35.71 -1.65
CA LYS A 364 7.14 34.76 -1.48
C LYS A 364 7.38 34.42 -0.01
N GLU A 365 7.37 35.43 0.87
CA GLU A 365 7.55 35.24 2.32
C GLU A 365 6.43 34.34 2.89
N VAL A 366 5.15 34.66 2.63
CA VAL A 366 4.03 33.89 3.16
C VAL A 366 4.05 32.46 2.64
N GLY A 367 4.32 32.25 1.35
CA GLY A 367 4.38 30.91 0.77
C GLY A 367 5.48 30.05 1.41
N MET A 368 6.69 30.59 1.58
CA MET A 368 7.79 29.84 2.20
C MET A 368 7.52 29.52 3.68
N VAL A 369 6.95 30.46 4.44
CA VAL A 369 6.67 30.23 5.86
C VAL A 369 5.55 29.22 6.03
N SER A 370 4.47 29.33 5.27
CA SER A 370 3.34 28.41 5.31
C SER A 370 3.77 26.97 4.99
N MET A 371 4.50 26.79 3.89
CA MET A 371 5.00 25.46 3.50
C MET A 371 5.95 24.84 4.54
N LYS A 372 6.66 25.67 5.30
CA LYS A 372 7.60 25.19 6.33
C LYS A 372 6.93 24.89 7.66
N THR A 373 5.89 25.62 8.04
CA THR A 373 5.39 25.64 9.42
C THR A 373 3.96 25.12 9.58
N GLU A 374 3.22 24.95 8.49
CA GLU A 374 1.83 24.54 8.51
C GLU A 374 1.63 23.16 7.89
N PRO A 375 1.51 22.09 8.69
CA PRO A 375 1.35 20.71 8.17
C PRO A 375 0.11 20.51 7.29
N GLY A 376 -0.90 21.35 7.46
CA GLY A 376 -2.14 21.31 6.68
C GLY A 376 -2.06 22.05 5.34
N VAL A 377 -0.98 22.78 5.06
CA VAL A 377 -0.72 23.41 3.75
C VAL A 377 0.09 22.44 2.90
N ILE A 378 -0.58 21.80 1.94
CA ILE A 378 0.03 20.75 1.09
C ILE A 378 0.80 21.39 -0.07
N GLY A 379 0.33 22.51 -0.60
CA GLY A 379 1.00 23.18 -1.72
C GLY A 379 0.56 24.63 -1.89
N LEU A 380 1.54 25.51 -2.16
CA LEU A 380 1.32 26.90 -2.55
C LEU A 380 2.23 27.20 -3.74
N PHE A 381 1.66 27.27 -4.94
CA PHE A 381 2.39 27.59 -6.17
C PHE A 381 2.02 28.97 -6.67
N SER A 382 2.91 29.94 -6.46
CA SER A 382 2.75 31.30 -6.97
C SER A 382 3.37 31.41 -8.36
N MET A 383 2.60 31.91 -9.31
CA MET A 383 2.98 32.06 -10.71
C MET A 383 2.67 33.49 -11.19
N GLN A 384 3.50 34.01 -12.05
CA GLN A 384 3.30 35.28 -12.73
C GLN A 384 2.92 35.04 -14.20
N ASP A 385 1.97 35.83 -14.71
CA ASP A 385 1.69 35.85 -16.14
C ASP A 385 2.89 36.43 -16.91
N LYS A 386 3.29 35.78 -18.00
CA LYS A 386 4.46 36.21 -18.80
C LYS A 386 4.19 37.45 -19.63
N GLU A 387 2.96 37.61 -20.08
CA GLU A 387 2.57 38.72 -20.96
C GLU A 387 2.10 39.94 -20.13
N THR A 388 1.48 39.67 -18.97
CA THR A 388 0.98 40.68 -18.06
C THR A 388 1.52 40.42 -16.65
N PRO A 389 2.77 40.81 -16.31
CA PRO A 389 3.42 40.47 -15.05
C PRO A 389 2.70 40.87 -13.77
N SER A 390 1.80 41.88 -13.85
CA SER A 390 0.94 42.28 -12.75
C SER A 390 -0.18 41.28 -12.41
N LYS A 391 -0.43 40.28 -13.28
CA LYS A 391 -1.31 39.17 -12.97
C LYS A 391 -0.55 38.05 -12.30
N VAL A 392 -0.96 37.72 -11.08
CA VAL A 392 -0.38 36.68 -10.26
C VAL A 392 -1.42 35.61 -10.00
N TYR A 393 -1.03 34.35 -10.14
CA TYR A 393 -1.86 33.19 -9.86
C TYR A 393 -1.24 32.41 -8.71
N ILE A 394 -2.07 31.96 -7.77
CA ILE A 394 -1.59 31.07 -6.68
C ILE A 394 -2.48 29.83 -6.71
N LEU A 395 -1.90 28.68 -7.00
CA LEU A 395 -2.54 27.40 -6.76
C LEU A 395 -2.32 27.00 -5.32
N GLU A 396 -3.42 26.90 -4.57
CA GLU A 396 -3.44 26.60 -3.15
C GLU A 396 -4.01 25.20 -2.93
N VAL A 397 -3.32 24.38 -2.16
CA VAL A 397 -3.78 23.03 -1.78
C VAL A 397 -3.70 22.88 -0.27
N TYR A 398 -4.83 22.65 0.37
CA TYR A 398 -4.95 22.40 1.81
C TYR A 398 -5.48 21.00 2.08
N ALA A 399 -5.04 20.40 3.20
CA ALA A 399 -5.45 19.06 3.60
C ALA A 399 -6.97 18.93 3.76
N ASP A 400 -7.59 19.98 4.32
CA ASP A 400 -9.04 20.04 4.55
C ASP A 400 -9.48 21.49 4.83
N ARG A 401 -10.76 21.65 5.12
CA ARG A 401 -11.34 22.95 5.50
C ARG A 401 -10.72 23.52 6.79
N GLN A 402 -10.39 22.68 7.75
CA GLN A 402 -9.80 23.10 9.01
C GLN A 402 -8.38 23.66 8.81
N ALA A 403 -7.60 23.02 7.96
CA ALA A 403 -6.26 23.48 7.58
C ALA A 403 -6.30 24.86 6.91
N TYR A 404 -7.24 25.05 5.97
CA TYR A 404 -7.47 26.38 5.36
C TYR A 404 -7.86 27.44 6.40
N GLU A 405 -8.80 27.10 7.29
CA GLU A 405 -9.25 28.04 8.33
C GLU A 405 -8.14 28.36 9.36
N ALA A 406 -7.25 27.42 9.61
CA ALA A 406 -6.05 27.63 10.43
C ALA A 406 -5.07 28.55 9.70
N HIS A 407 -4.78 28.28 8.42
CA HIS A 407 -3.87 29.06 7.58
C HIS A 407 -4.23 30.56 7.57
N ILE A 408 -5.48 30.90 7.28
CA ILE A 408 -5.92 32.30 7.21
C ILE A 408 -5.87 33.06 8.56
N LYS A 409 -5.72 32.33 9.68
CA LYS A 409 -5.58 32.89 11.03
C LYS A 409 -4.13 33.04 11.47
N THR A 410 -3.16 32.55 10.70
CA THR A 410 -1.73 32.63 11.06
C THR A 410 -1.22 34.07 11.03
N VAL A 411 -0.16 34.30 11.78
CA VAL A 411 0.47 35.65 11.87
C VAL A 411 1.04 36.05 10.49
N HIS A 412 1.69 35.12 9.80
CA HIS A 412 2.32 35.42 8.51
C HIS A 412 1.28 35.63 7.39
N PHE A 413 0.15 34.90 7.39
CA PHE A 413 -0.93 35.17 6.45
C PHE A 413 -1.56 36.55 6.70
N ARG A 414 -1.82 36.91 7.96
CA ARG A 414 -2.34 38.22 8.30
C ARG A 414 -1.38 39.34 7.90
N LYS A 415 -0.07 39.15 8.15
CA LYS A 415 0.97 40.11 7.69
C LYS A 415 0.89 40.32 6.19
N TYR A 416 0.82 39.22 5.42
CA TYR A 416 0.64 39.26 3.98
C TYR A 416 -0.65 40.02 3.59
N LYS A 417 -1.80 39.60 4.16
CA LYS A 417 -3.10 40.16 3.80
C LYS A 417 -3.20 41.67 4.09
N VAL A 418 -2.65 42.12 5.22
CA VAL A 418 -2.65 43.54 5.60
C VAL A 418 -1.61 44.33 4.77
N GLY A 419 -0.41 43.75 4.59
CA GLY A 419 0.68 44.41 3.88
C GLY A 419 0.42 44.58 2.37
N THR A 420 -0.45 43.75 1.78
CA THR A 420 -0.75 43.80 0.34
C THR A 420 -2.12 44.42 0.02
N ALA A 421 -2.86 44.86 1.03
CA ALA A 421 -4.24 45.31 0.87
C ALA A 421 -4.42 46.49 -0.14
N ASP A 422 -3.44 47.39 -0.20
CA ASP A 422 -3.42 48.54 -1.09
C ASP A 422 -2.66 48.26 -2.43
N MET A 423 -2.14 47.05 -2.60
CA MET A 423 -1.41 46.60 -3.78
C MET A 423 -2.30 45.78 -4.74
N VAL A 424 -3.37 45.16 -4.20
CA VAL A 424 -4.26 44.28 -4.94
C VAL A 424 -5.44 45.06 -5.50
N LYS A 425 -5.52 45.13 -6.83
CA LYS A 425 -6.66 45.76 -7.57
C LYS A 425 -7.88 44.86 -7.62
N SER A 426 -7.66 43.55 -7.83
CA SER A 426 -8.70 42.55 -7.79
C SER A 426 -8.19 41.18 -7.32
N LEU A 427 -9.07 40.42 -6.66
CA LEU A 427 -8.83 39.06 -6.22
C LEU A 427 -10.05 38.21 -6.55
N ARG A 428 -9.83 37.13 -7.28
CA ARG A 428 -10.83 36.10 -7.55
C ARG A 428 -10.32 34.77 -7.00
N LEU A 429 -11.11 34.12 -6.15
CA LEU A 429 -10.83 32.79 -5.63
C LEU A 429 -11.73 31.79 -6.35
N ILE A 430 -11.12 30.78 -6.97
CA ILE A 430 -11.81 29.75 -7.75
C ILE A 430 -11.56 28.40 -7.04
N ASP A 431 -12.59 27.87 -6.39
CA ASP A 431 -12.54 26.53 -5.87
C ASP A 431 -12.59 25.53 -7.04
N THR A 432 -11.69 24.56 -7.05
CA THR A 432 -11.52 23.61 -8.15
C THR A 432 -11.62 22.19 -7.66
N ILE A 433 -11.98 21.28 -8.55
CA ILE A 433 -11.94 19.83 -8.33
C ILE A 433 -10.78 19.29 -9.18
N PRO A 434 -9.72 18.74 -8.58
CA PRO A 434 -8.63 18.19 -9.36
C PRO A 434 -9.08 17.00 -10.20
N LEU A 435 -8.69 16.97 -11.47
CA LEU A 435 -9.01 15.86 -12.38
C LEU A 435 -8.07 14.68 -12.23
N LEU A 436 -6.84 14.89 -11.67
CA LEU A 436 -5.81 13.86 -11.47
C LEU A 436 -5.00 14.19 -10.21
N SER A 437 -4.87 13.21 -9.31
CA SER A 437 -4.12 13.34 -8.04
C SER A 437 -2.61 13.20 -8.19
N SER A 438 -2.15 12.55 -9.25
CA SER A 438 -0.76 12.09 -9.39
C SER A 438 0.26 13.16 -9.79
N SER A 439 -0.16 14.40 -10.07
CA SER A 439 0.73 15.41 -10.66
C SER A 439 1.37 16.38 -9.65
N LEU A 440 0.94 16.42 -8.40
CA LEU A 440 1.41 17.42 -7.43
C LEU A 440 2.62 17.00 -6.60
N ASN A 441 3.01 15.72 -6.65
CA ASN A 441 4.11 15.19 -5.82
C ASN A 441 5.40 14.85 -6.59
N LYS A 442 5.60 15.33 -7.81
CA LYS A 442 6.96 15.31 -8.35
C LYS A 442 7.76 16.42 -7.67
N THR A 443 8.51 16.04 -6.66
CA THR A 443 9.58 16.86 -6.06
C THR A 443 10.47 17.37 -7.18
N ALA A 444 10.28 18.62 -7.55
CA ALA A 444 11.28 19.33 -8.34
C ALA A 444 12.43 19.62 -7.39
N VAL A 445 13.38 18.71 -7.32
CA VAL A 445 14.69 18.99 -6.77
C VAL A 445 15.71 18.69 -7.86
N ARG A 446 16.19 19.74 -8.45
CA ARG A 446 17.60 19.92 -8.83
C ARG A 446 17.94 21.39 -8.67
#